data_6ce30221740df5b874ab6199eabe221d
#
_entry.id   6ce30221740df5b874ab6199eabe221d
#
_cell.length_a   1.000
_cell.length_b   1.000
_cell.length_c   1.000
_cell.angle_alpha   90.00
_cell.angle_beta   90.00
_cell.angle_gamma   90.00
#
_symmetry.space_group_name_H-M   'P 1'
#
loop_
_entity.id
_entity.type
_entity.pdbx_description
1 polymer ?
#
loop_
_entity_poly.entity_id
_entity_poly.type
_entity_poly.pdbx_seq_one_letter_code
_entity_poly.pdbx_strand_id
1 'polypeptide(L)'
;IQWFEEPVETYEEMAALRQHSDIAFSAHAIDLPKAVRLGAPDAIVTNVNEHGGIRRTVEFIRACEAFDVGFRFHSGETGIASAAYLHLSAALEHVRDASQTLFRWYADDVIEGGPFLLNNGVVHVPEGPGLGVELDRKALRCCHERYLADGPFPAANRGGYGDSFRKR
;
A
#
# COMPACT_ATOMS: atom_id res chain seq x y z
N ILE A 1 -5.79 19.95 -3.01
CA ILE A 1 -5.57 18.50 -3.14
C ILE A 1 -4.25 18.32 -3.88
N GLN A 2 -3.36 17.54 -3.31
CA GLN A 2 -2.04 17.28 -3.91
C GLN A 2 -2.09 16.08 -4.88
N TRP A 3 -2.85 15.04 -4.51
CA TRP A 3 -3.01 13.82 -5.26
C TRP A 3 -4.47 13.39 -5.31
N PHE A 4 -4.88 12.80 -6.41
CA PHE A 4 -6.17 12.13 -6.55
C PHE A 4 -5.93 10.69 -7.01
N GLU A 5 -6.32 9.73 -6.19
CA GLU A 5 -6.16 8.31 -6.47
C GLU A 5 -7.39 7.79 -7.20
N GLU A 6 -7.15 7.14 -8.34
CA GLU A 6 -8.18 6.53 -9.19
C GLU A 6 -9.41 7.41 -9.46
N PRO A 7 -9.22 8.65 -9.99
CA PRO A 7 -10.36 9.51 -10.33
C PRO A 7 -11.28 8.91 -11.39
N VAL A 8 -10.76 7.99 -12.19
CA VAL A 8 -11.42 7.25 -13.26
C VAL A 8 -10.84 5.83 -13.32
N GLU A 9 -11.47 4.93 -14.11
CA GLU A 9 -11.14 3.49 -14.06
C GLU A 9 -9.87 3.11 -14.85
N THR A 10 -9.57 3.82 -15.93
CA THR A 10 -8.50 3.44 -16.85
C THR A 10 -7.40 4.49 -16.97
N TYR A 11 -6.21 4.07 -17.36
CA TYR A 11 -5.10 4.99 -17.63
C TYR A 11 -5.37 5.91 -18.83
N GLU A 12 -6.13 5.42 -19.81
CA GLU A 12 -6.58 6.22 -20.97
C GLU A 12 -7.50 7.35 -20.53
N GLU A 13 -8.44 7.07 -19.65
CA GLU A 13 -9.32 8.09 -19.08
C GLU A 13 -8.56 9.07 -18.17
N MET A 14 -7.56 8.59 -17.41
CA MET A 14 -6.67 9.46 -16.64
C MET A 14 -5.87 10.39 -17.55
N ALA A 15 -5.35 9.88 -18.68
CA ALA A 15 -4.63 10.66 -19.66
C ALA A 15 -5.53 11.72 -20.33
N ALA A 16 -6.78 11.40 -20.59
CA ALA A 16 -7.76 12.37 -21.09
C ALA A 16 -8.10 13.42 -20.03
N LEU A 17 -8.31 13.02 -18.78
CA LEU A 17 -8.61 13.92 -17.67
C LEU A 17 -7.42 14.86 -17.37
N ARG A 18 -6.18 14.41 -17.59
CA ARG A 18 -4.96 15.20 -17.43
C ARG A 18 -4.96 16.46 -18.28
N GLN A 19 -5.62 16.45 -19.42
CA GLN A 19 -5.72 17.63 -20.30
C GLN A 19 -6.56 18.75 -19.68
N HIS A 20 -7.31 18.46 -18.62
CA HIS A 20 -8.24 19.38 -17.97
C HIS A 20 -7.92 19.61 -16.49
N SER A 21 -6.84 19.03 -15.95
CA SER A 21 -6.47 19.11 -14.54
C SER A 21 -4.97 19.04 -14.34
N ASP A 22 -4.45 19.92 -13.49
CA ASP A 22 -3.05 19.90 -13.03
C ASP A 22 -2.86 19.05 -11.77
N ILE A 23 -3.92 18.45 -11.24
CA ILE A 23 -3.85 17.56 -10.06
C ILE A 23 -3.16 16.27 -10.48
N ALA A 24 -2.17 15.86 -9.70
CA ALA A 24 -1.48 14.59 -9.94
C ALA A 24 -2.41 13.39 -9.64
N PHE A 25 -2.41 12.40 -10.54
CA PHE A 25 -3.19 11.18 -10.40
C PHE A 25 -2.33 10.00 -10.01
N SER A 26 -2.89 9.11 -9.20
CA SER A 26 -2.27 7.83 -8.89
C SER A 26 -3.25 6.67 -9.12
N ALA A 27 -2.71 5.48 -9.32
CA ALA A 27 -3.51 4.28 -9.55
C ALA A 27 -2.87 3.04 -8.93
N HIS A 28 -3.70 2.05 -8.58
CA HIS A 28 -3.25 0.74 -8.10
C HIS A 28 -2.83 -0.22 -9.23
N ALA A 29 -3.30 -0.02 -10.43
CA ALA A 29 -2.92 -0.87 -11.55
C ALA A 29 -1.41 -0.78 -11.82
N ILE A 30 -0.74 -1.93 -11.94
CA ILE A 30 0.71 -2.02 -12.09
C ILE A 30 1.05 -2.23 -13.57
N ASP A 31 0.93 -1.16 -14.38
CA ASP A 31 1.32 -1.17 -15.80
C ASP A 31 2.21 0.04 -16.09
N LEU A 32 3.47 -0.04 -15.63
CA LEU A 32 4.44 1.03 -15.82
C LEU A 32 4.67 1.37 -17.31
N PRO A 33 4.83 0.41 -18.24
CA PRO A 33 4.96 0.74 -19.66
C PRO A 33 3.78 1.53 -20.22
N LYS A 34 2.57 1.24 -19.77
CA LYS A 34 1.36 1.95 -20.16
C LYS A 34 1.31 3.35 -19.55
N ALA A 35 1.65 3.48 -18.26
CA ALA A 35 1.73 4.78 -17.59
C ALA A 35 2.71 5.72 -18.31
N VAL A 36 3.90 5.24 -18.62
CA VAL A 36 4.91 6.00 -19.37
C VAL A 36 4.43 6.42 -20.76
N ARG A 37 3.83 5.49 -21.50
CA ARG A 37 3.33 5.77 -22.85
C ARG A 37 2.21 6.81 -22.87
N LEU A 38 1.33 6.80 -21.89
CA LEU A 38 0.15 7.67 -21.81
C LEU A 38 0.43 8.99 -21.05
N GLY A 39 1.52 9.05 -20.28
CA GLY A 39 1.80 10.16 -19.37
C GLY A 39 0.80 10.25 -18.22
N ALA A 40 0.18 9.13 -17.85
CA ALA A 40 -0.75 9.00 -16.74
C ALA A 40 -0.91 7.52 -16.34
N PRO A 41 -1.05 7.19 -15.04
CA PRO A 41 -1.02 8.10 -13.90
C PRO A 41 0.38 8.68 -13.62
N ASP A 42 0.46 9.70 -12.78
CA ASP A 42 1.74 10.30 -12.34
C ASP A 42 2.44 9.44 -11.30
N ALA A 43 1.71 8.59 -10.57
CA ALA A 43 2.27 7.67 -9.59
C ALA A 43 1.51 6.34 -9.57
N ILE A 44 2.24 5.27 -9.24
CA ILE A 44 1.68 3.95 -8.95
C ILE A 44 1.67 3.75 -7.44
N VAL A 45 0.53 3.29 -6.92
CA VAL A 45 0.30 2.99 -5.51
C VAL A 45 0.12 1.48 -5.37
N THR A 46 1.01 0.80 -4.65
CA THR A 46 0.98 -0.66 -4.58
C THR A 46 1.62 -1.17 -3.29
N ASN A 47 1.72 -2.47 -3.15
CA ASN A 47 2.29 -3.15 -1.99
C ASN A 47 3.36 -4.19 -2.37
N VAL A 48 4.14 -4.64 -1.38
CA VAL A 48 5.22 -5.60 -1.58
C VAL A 48 4.72 -6.96 -2.06
N ASN A 49 3.49 -7.33 -1.69
CA ASN A 49 2.92 -8.64 -2.03
C ASN A 49 2.61 -8.74 -3.52
N GLU A 50 2.13 -7.66 -4.14
CA GLU A 50 1.80 -7.61 -5.56
C GLU A 50 3.02 -7.77 -6.46
N HIS A 51 4.20 -7.35 -5.99
CA HIS A 51 5.46 -7.56 -6.70
C HIS A 51 6.10 -8.93 -6.40
N GLY A 52 5.61 -9.66 -5.41
CA GLY A 52 6.18 -10.95 -5.00
C GLY A 52 7.42 -10.82 -4.13
N GLY A 53 7.50 -9.77 -3.31
CA GLY A 53 8.50 -9.58 -2.28
C GLY A 53 9.43 -8.38 -2.46
N ILE A 54 10.24 -8.13 -1.44
CA ILE A 54 11.09 -6.94 -1.29
C ILE A 54 11.96 -6.67 -2.53
N ARG A 55 12.69 -7.68 -3.00
CA ARG A 55 13.63 -7.50 -4.12
C ARG A 55 12.94 -7.00 -5.38
N ARG A 56 11.84 -7.64 -5.77
CA ARG A 56 11.07 -7.24 -6.96
C ARG A 56 10.43 -5.87 -6.80
N THR A 57 10.00 -5.54 -5.59
CA THR A 57 9.50 -4.20 -5.28
C THR A 57 10.59 -3.14 -5.48
N VAL A 58 11.81 -3.38 -5.02
CA VAL A 58 12.95 -2.47 -5.25
C VAL A 58 13.24 -2.31 -6.74
N GLU A 59 13.24 -3.41 -7.50
CA GLU A 59 13.44 -3.38 -8.97
C GLU A 59 12.35 -2.54 -9.65
N PHE A 60 11.09 -2.68 -9.22
CA PHE A 60 9.97 -1.90 -9.75
C PHE A 60 10.07 -0.40 -9.39
N ILE A 61 10.39 -0.07 -8.13
CA ILE A 61 10.57 1.33 -7.69
C ILE A 61 11.69 2.02 -8.49
N ARG A 62 12.79 1.32 -8.74
CA ARG A 62 13.88 1.83 -9.59
C ARG A 62 13.46 2.03 -11.05
N ALA A 63 12.59 1.16 -11.56
CA ALA A 63 12.01 1.37 -12.88
C ALA A 63 11.10 2.60 -12.91
N CYS A 64 10.25 2.80 -11.89
CA CYS A 64 9.46 4.01 -11.75
C CYS A 64 10.34 5.26 -11.71
N GLU A 65 11.42 5.24 -10.94
CA GLU A 65 12.40 6.33 -10.87
C GLU A 65 13.03 6.64 -12.23
N ALA A 66 13.45 5.60 -12.97
CA ALA A 66 14.06 5.77 -14.29
C ALA A 66 13.14 6.39 -15.34
N PHE A 67 11.83 6.26 -15.17
CA PHE A 67 10.82 6.82 -16.07
C PHE A 67 10.06 8.02 -15.48
N ASP A 68 10.50 8.54 -14.34
CA ASP A 68 9.88 9.68 -13.64
C ASP A 68 8.38 9.46 -13.32
N VAL A 69 8.03 8.21 -12.99
CA VAL A 69 6.70 7.85 -12.48
C VAL A 69 6.79 7.71 -10.96
N GLY A 70 5.96 8.44 -10.23
CA GLY A 70 5.94 8.41 -8.77
C GLY A 70 5.59 7.02 -8.22
N PHE A 71 6.01 6.76 -6.99
CA PHE A 71 5.71 5.51 -6.30
C PHE A 71 5.30 5.77 -4.85
N ARG A 72 4.26 5.09 -4.38
CA ARG A 72 3.84 5.11 -2.98
C ARG A 72 3.40 3.73 -2.53
N PHE A 73 3.61 3.45 -1.26
CA PHE A 73 3.01 2.26 -0.65
C PHE A 73 1.59 2.56 -0.15
N HIS A 74 0.71 1.59 -0.31
CA HIS A 74 -0.47 1.47 0.54
C HIS A 74 -0.34 0.20 1.39
N SER A 75 -0.74 0.27 2.64
CA SER A 75 -0.63 -0.83 3.58
C SER A 75 -1.98 -1.13 4.19
N GLY A 76 -2.47 -2.33 3.92
CA GLY A 76 -3.59 -2.96 4.60
C GLY A 76 -3.16 -4.21 5.37
N GLU A 77 -1.86 -4.43 5.52
CA GLU A 77 -1.27 -5.63 6.08
C GLU A 77 -0.85 -5.44 7.53
N THR A 78 -0.62 -6.57 8.20
CA THR A 78 -0.10 -6.62 9.57
C THR A 78 1.35 -6.16 9.67
N GLY A 79 1.84 -6.00 10.90
CA GLY A 79 3.11 -5.39 11.21
C GLY A 79 4.34 -5.98 10.53
N ILE A 80 4.35 -7.28 10.19
CA ILE A 80 5.49 -7.89 9.50
C ILE A 80 5.68 -7.27 8.10
N ALA A 81 4.62 -7.19 7.31
CA ALA A 81 4.68 -6.56 5.99
C ALA A 81 4.87 -5.05 6.11
N SER A 82 4.23 -4.43 7.09
CA SER A 82 4.38 -3.00 7.38
C SER A 82 5.82 -2.62 7.75
N ALA A 83 6.53 -3.47 8.51
CA ALA A 83 7.96 -3.28 8.76
C ALA A 83 8.78 -3.26 7.45
N ALA A 84 8.47 -4.17 6.50
CA ALA A 84 9.13 -4.16 5.20
C ALA A 84 8.88 -2.86 4.42
N TYR A 85 7.66 -2.33 4.45
CA TYR A 85 7.34 -1.04 3.82
C TYR A 85 8.11 0.12 4.44
N LEU A 86 8.20 0.15 5.77
CA LEU A 86 8.94 1.18 6.50
C LEU A 86 10.42 1.18 6.10
N HIS A 87 11.05 -0.01 6.05
CA HIS A 87 12.43 -0.14 5.59
C HIS A 87 12.62 0.31 4.15
N LEU A 88 11.72 -0.09 3.25
CA LEU A 88 11.79 0.31 1.84
C LEU A 88 11.59 1.81 1.66
N SER A 89 10.63 2.39 2.36
CA SER A 89 10.37 3.84 2.32
C SER A 89 11.55 4.65 2.85
N ALA A 90 12.26 4.16 3.87
CA ALA A 90 13.43 4.83 4.40
C ALA A 90 14.69 4.64 3.55
N ALA A 91 14.79 3.55 2.79
CA ALA A 91 15.98 3.20 2.01
C ALA A 91 15.98 3.73 0.57
N LEU A 92 14.81 4.07 0.04
CA LEU A 92 14.63 4.43 -1.37
C LEU A 92 14.16 5.87 -1.51
N GLU A 93 15.04 6.74 -1.99
CA GLU A 93 14.77 8.18 -2.14
C GLU A 93 13.59 8.48 -3.07
N HIS A 94 13.28 7.57 -4.00
CA HIS A 94 12.14 7.75 -4.91
C HIS A 94 10.79 7.59 -4.23
N VAL A 95 10.72 6.95 -3.04
CA VAL A 95 9.51 6.88 -2.21
C VAL A 95 9.42 8.16 -1.35
N ARG A 96 9.07 9.27 -1.98
CA ARG A 96 9.11 10.62 -1.36
C ARG A 96 7.80 11.02 -0.71
N ASP A 97 6.69 10.59 -1.30
CA ASP A 97 5.37 10.97 -0.83
C ASP A 97 4.93 10.09 0.36
N ALA A 98 4.06 10.66 1.18
CA ALA A 98 3.47 9.92 2.28
C ALA A 98 2.73 8.68 1.78
N SER A 99 3.12 7.53 2.30
CA SER A 99 2.44 6.26 2.05
C SER A 99 1.14 6.16 2.87
N GLN A 100 0.19 5.38 2.39
CA GLN A 100 -1.05 5.11 3.13
C GLN A 100 -0.84 3.99 4.15
N THR A 101 -1.56 4.06 5.26
CA THR A 101 -1.56 2.99 6.26
C THR A 101 -2.89 2.87 6.97
N LEU A 102 -3.24 1.65 7.36
CA LEU A 102 -4.43 1.32 8.14
C LEU A 102 -4.14 0.98 9.61
N PHE A 103 -2.93 1.23 10.11
CA PHE A 103 -2.50 0.84 11.48
C PHE A 103 -3.52 1.23 12.56
N ARG A 104 -4.08 2.43 12.50
CA ARG A 104 -5.06 2.92 13.47
C ARG A 104 -6.39 2.15 13.49
N TRP A 105 -6.64 1.34 12.47
CA TRP A 105 -7.87 0.56 12.35
C TRP A 105 -7.72 -0.85 12.89
N TYR A 106 -6.49 -1.27 13.20
CA TYR A 106 -6.22 -2.60 13.72
C TYR A 106 -6.39 -2.63 15.22
N ALA A 107 -7.19 -3.58 15.70
CA ALA A 107 -7.36 -3.85 17.14
C ALA A 107 -6.22 -4.70 17.67
N ASP A 108 -5.61 -5.52 16.83
CA ASP A 108 -4.51 -6.41 17.16
C ASP A 108 -3.58 -6.61 15.96
N ASP A 109 -2.41 -7.18 16.20
CA ASP A 109 -1.42 -7.50 15.18
C ASP A 109 -0.70 -8.80 15.58
N VAL A 110 0.15 -9.31 14.70
CA VAL A 110 0.93 -10.54 14.91
C VAL A 110 2.39 -10.26 15.29
N ILE A 111 2.74 -9.03 15.55
CA ILE A 111 4.06 -8.63 16.08
C ILE A 111 4.00 -8.29 17.56
N GLU A 112 5.10 -8.49 18.27
CA GLU A 112 5.20 -8.07 19.66
C GLU A 112 5.02 -6.56 19.79
N GLY A 113 4.24 -6.14 20.79
CA GLY A 113 3.89 -4.73 20.99
C GLY A 113 2.66 -4.26 20.20
N GLY A 114 2.08 -5.10 19.34
CA GLY A 114 0.88 -4.78 18.56
C GLY A 114 1.16 -3.92 17.31
N PRO A 115 0.14 -3.32 16.72
CA PRO A 115 0.27 -2.53 15.51
C PRO A 115 1.21 -1.33 15.66
N PHE A 116 1.88 -0.94 14.59
CA PHE A 116 2.64 0.30 14.58
C PHE A 116 1.75 1.50 14.92
N LEU A 117 2.31 2.44 15.65
CA LEU A 117 1.60 3.65 16.05
C LEU A 117 2.08 4.86 15.25
N LEU A 118 1.12 5.61 14.71
CA LEU A 118 1.40 6.92 14.13
C LEU A 118 1.57 7.97 15.25
N ASN A 119 2.71 8.62 15.26
CA ASN A 119 2.96 9.75 16.13
C ASN A 119 3.15 11.01 15.27
N ASN A 120 2.19 11.92 15.30
CA ASN A 120 2.18 13.13 14.48
C ASN A 120 2.37 12.85 12.96
N GLY A 121 1.78 11.78 12.45
CA GLY A 121 1.90 11.38 11.05
C GLY A 121 3.19 10.65 10.69
N VAL A 122 4.02 10.33 11.66
CA VAL A 122 5.30 9.62 11.47
C VAL A 122 5.26 8.24 12.13
N VAL A 123 5.85 7.27 11.46
CA VAL A 123 6.14 5.94 12.01
C VAL A 123 7.65 5.74 11.96
N HIS A 124 8.24 5.30 13.07
CA HIS A 124 9.66 4.99 13.11
C HIS A 124 9.94 3.63 12.45
N VAL A 125 11.04 3.57 11.71
CA VAL A 125 11.54 2.31 11.17
C VAL A 125 12.02 1.44 12.33
N PRO A 126 11.58 0.17 12.42
CA PRO A 126 12.06 -0.72 13.49
C PRO A 126 13.57 -0.92 13.42
N GLU A 127 14.21 -0.91 14.57
CA GLU A 127 15.64 -1.19 14.70
C GLU A 127 15.84 -2.62 15.23
N GLY A 128 16.80 -3.34 14.67
CA GLY A 128 17.12 -4.68 15.10
C GLY A 128 17.40 -5.62 13.90
N PRO A 129 17.77 -6.88 14.18
CA PRO A 129 18.05 -7.85 13.12
C PRO A 129 16.82 -8.12 12.24
N GLY A 130 17.04 -8.36 10.96
CA GLY A 130 15.99 -8.64 9.99
C GLY A 130 15.09 -7.43 9.74
N LEU A 131 13.80 -7.57 9.97
CA LEU A 131 12.81 -6.48 9.87
C LEU A 131 12.69 -5.65 11.14
N GLY A 132 13.44 -5.98 12.19
CA GLY A 132 13.39 -5.28 13.47
C GLY A 132 12.11 -5.51 14.27
N VAL A 133 11.34 -6.55 13.94
CA VAL A 133 10.12 -6.96 14.65
C VAL A 133 10.17 -8.44 14.99
N GLU A 134 9.56 -8.80 16.11
CA GLU A 134 9.43 -10.18 16.56
C GLU A 134 7.97 -10.66 16.41
N LEU A 135 7.81 -11.93 16.07
CA LEU A 135 6.49 -12.54 15.90
C LEU A 135 5.85 -12.83 17.25
N ASP A 136 4.71 -12.23 17.55
CA ASP A 136 3.85 -12.63 18.66
C ASP A 136 3.10 -13.94 18.32
N ARG A 137 3.67 -15.06 18.77
CA ARG A 137 3.09 -16.39 18.51
C ARG A 137 1.75 -16.60 19.22
N LYS A 138 1.48 -15.88 20.30
CA LYS A 138 0.19 -15.93 21.00
C LYS A 138 -0.87 -15.19 20.20
N ALA A 139 -0.59 -13.98 19.77
CA ALA A 139 -1.49 -13.20 18.95
C ALA A 139 -1.79 -13.93 17.61
N LEU A 140 -0.77 -14.47 16.94
CA LEU A 140 -0.93 -15.28 15.74
C LEU A 140 -1.87 -16.47 15.96
N ARG A 141 -1.72 -17.19 17.08
CA ARG A 141 -2.58 -18.31 17.43
C ARG A 141 -4.02 -17.87 17.64
N CYS A 142 -4.24 -16.80 18.38
CA CYS A 142 -5.58 -16.24 18.59
C CYS A 142 -6.24 -15.81 17.28
N CYS A 143 -5.49 -15.19 16.38
CA CYS A 143 -5.99 -14.83 15.04
C CYS A 143 -6.36 -16.08 14.25
N HIS A 144 -5.53 -17.13 14.30
CA HIS A 144 -5.80 -18.39 13.61
C HIS A 144 -7.03 -19.11 14.17
N GLU A 145 -7.18 -19.17 15.48
CA GLU A 145 -8.36 -19.76 16.15
C GLU A 145 -9.65 -19.03 15.75
N ARG A 146 -9.64 -17.69 15.70
CA ARG A 146 -10.77 -16.91 15.16
C ARG A 146 -11.06 -17.25 13.70
N TYR A 147 -10.03 -17.33 12.88
CA TYR A 147 -10.21 -17.74 11.48
C TYR A 147 -10.84 -19.13 11.33
N LEU A 148 -10.43 -20.09 12.17
CA LEU A 148 -11.00 -21.43 12.13
C LEU A 148 -12.47 -21.46 12.61
N ALA A 149 -12.83 -20.60 13.56
CA ALA A 149 -14.19 -20.51 14.09
C ALA A 149 -15.14 -19.74 13.17
N ASP A 150 -14.69 -18.62 12.64
CA ASP A 150 -15.53 -17.63 11.94
C ASP A 150 -15.34 -17.64 10.42
N GLY A 151 -14.29 -18.32 9.94
CA GLY A 151 -13.89 -18.28 8.54
C GLY A 151 -13.20 -16.98 8.14
N PRO A 152 -12.99 -16.76 6.83
CA PRO A 152 -12.43 -15.49 6.33
C PRO A 152 -13.40 -14.36 6.64
N PHE A 153 -12.85 -13.20 6.98
CA PHE A 153 -13.61 -12.03 7.42
C PHE A 153 -14.73 -11.68 6.44
N PRO A 154 -16.01 -11.85 6.80
CA PRO A 154 -17.10 -11.77 5.83
C PRO A 154 -17.38 -10.35 5.33
N ALA A 155 -17.03 -9.33 6.12
CA ALA A 155 -17.33 -7.95 5.81
C ALA A 155 -16.54 -7.42 4.60
N ALA A 156 -15.33 -7.90 4.40
CA ALA A 156 -14.53 -7.52 3.23
C ALA A 156 -15.05 -8.12 1.92
N ASN A 157 -15.80 -9.25 2.01
CA ASN A 157 -16.13 -10.07 0.85
C ASN A 157 -17.61 -10.04 0.43
N ARG A 158 -18.51 -9.43 1.22
CA ARG A 158 -19.96 -9.54 0.99
C ARG A 158 -20.69 -8.20 0.94
N GLY A 159 -20.32 -7.32 0.14
CA GLY A 159 -20.94 -6.00 0.07
C GLY A 159 -20.00 -4.96 0.63
N GLY A 160 -18.77 -5.29 0.59
CA GLY A 160 -17.71 -4.32 0.76
C GLY A 160 -17.92 -3.17 -0.22
N TYR A 161 -17.14 -2.19 -0.11
CA TYR A 161 -17.15 -0.94 -0.88
C TYR A 161 -17.59 -1.08 -2.34
N GLY A 162 -17.25 -2.20 -3.02
CA GLY A 162 -17.59 -2.44 -4.41
C GLY A 162 -19.08 -2.54 -4.72
N ASP A 163 -19.88 -3.17 -3.84
CA ASP A 163 -21.32 -3.35 -4.10
C ASP A 163 -22.15 -2.13 -3.73
N SER A 164 -21.70 -1.34 -2.76
CA SER A 164 -22.39 -0.09 -2.38
C SER A 164 -22.17 1.04 -3.39
N PHE A 165 -21.05 1.04 -4.08
CA PHE A 165 -20.76 2.01 -5.15
C PHE A 165 -21.38 1.63 -6.50
N ARG A 166 -21.61 0.35 -6.77
CA ARG A 166 -22.25 -0.11 -8.03
C ARG A 166 -23.77 0.05 -8.07
N LYS A 167 -24.38 0.41 -6.95
CA LYS A 167 -25.86 0.56 -6.83
C LYS A 167 -26.35 2.01 -6.86
N ARG A 168 -25.50 2.96 -7.25
CA ARG A 168 -25.91 4.36 -7.35
C ARG A 168 -25.83 4.86 -8.78
#